data_f11c5a6e775b80157e431ce9cf4d7fc7
#
_entry.id   f11c5a6e775b80157e431ce9cf4d7fc7
#
_cell.length_a   1.000
_cell.length_b   1.000
_cell.length_c   1.000
_cell.angle_alpha   90.00
_cell.angle_beta   90.00
_cell.angle_gamma   90.00
#
_symmetry.space_group_name_H-M   'P 1'
#
loop_
_entity.id
_entity.type
_entity.pdbx_description
1 polymer ?
#
loop_
_entity_poly.entity_id
_entity_poly.type
_entity_poly.pdbx_seq_one_letter_code
_entity_poly.pdbx_strand_id
1 'polypeptide(L)'
;MPGQSKRKDPPFLGYSTNVHRGESLAQVYRFLKEYTIPIKNRVFGGEPAGLELRLGIGSTRDLQKRRALREFRDFLERSGLELFSINAFPLLDFHARRVKEKVYRPSWCEAQRGLWTSRIARVFAELLPADIEGSVSTLGGCYRREGHEPRTFRRMAGVFLKTLETFLELGREGRSMVLAVEPEPETTFETTQDVIDFVEGYLLPLAFECWRKHGRRAAIEENVRRHFAVNVDTCHLSVLFEDPVDSLRRLEGAGVRLGKLHVTNAVALRNPYRSPAAYQDLRRMDEPRYLHQFCGVDRRGQLAWRDLDLDRLPRRLERGRHPDVVEIRSHFHVPLYRRRYHRLHTTQDDTVRAVREVVRRRWTRHLVLETYTWPIIAGKERQREKLLDGIT
;
A
#
# COMPACT_ATOMS: atom_id res chain seq x y z
N MET A 1 12.57 43.45 -2.03
CA MET A 1 12.50 42.27 -2.92
C MET A 1 11.13 41.66 -2.78
N PRO A 2 10.23 41.64 -3.79
CA PRO A 2 8.90 41.04 -3.67
C PRO A 2 9.05 39.50 -3.62
N GLY A 3 8.28 38.91 -2.71
CA GLY A 3 8.33 37.49 -2.39
C GLY A 3 8.15 36.59 -3.61
N GLN A 4 9.10 35.68 -3.79
CA GLN A 4 8.90 34.50 -4.61
C GLN A 4 7.72 33.73 -4.02
N SER A 5 6.59 33.74 -4.68
CA SER A 5 5.49 32.82 -4.47
C SER A 5 6.09 31.40 -4.52
N LYS A 6 6.19 30.72 -3.37
CA LYS A 6 6.52 29.29 -3.33
C LYS A 6 5.56 28.59 -4.27
N ARG A 7 6.02 28.22 -5.47
CA ARG A 7 5.29 27.33 -6.36
C ARG A 7 4.89 26.11 -5.51
N LYS A 8 3.60 25.90 -5.39
CA LYS A 8 3.06 24.79 -4.63
C LYS A 8 3.38 23.53 -5.42
N ASP A 9 4.40 22.79 -4.98
CA ASP A 9 4.82 21.57 -5.67
C ASP A 9 3.62 20.61 -5.84
N PRO A 10 3.33 20.14 -7.05
CA PRO A 10 2.24 19.20 -7.29
C PRO A 10 2.53 17.85 -6.60
N PRO A 11 1.50 17.03 -6.38
CA PRO A 11 1.72 15.66 -5.93
C PRO A 11 2.48 14.86 -6.99
N PHE A 12 3.29 13.90 -6.55
CA PHE A 12 3.83 12.85 -7.40
C PHE A 12 2.72 11.88 -7.75
N LEU A 13 2.59 11.55 -9.02
CA LEU A 13 1.68 10.53 -9.50
C LEU A 13 2.48 9.40 -10.14
N GLY A 14 2.27 8.20 -9.66
CA GLY A 14 2.85 6.98 -10.20
C GLY A 14 1.85 5.83 -10.19
N TYR A 15 2.27 4.68 -10.68
CA TYR A 15 1.54 3.44 -10.48
C TYR A 15 2.42 2.42 -9.76
N SER A 16 1.79 1.51 -9.02
CA SER A 16 2.51 0.46 -8.29
C SER A 16 3.07 -0.58 -9.24
N THR A 17 4.40 -0.69 -9.26
CA THR A 17 5.08 -1.66 -10.14
C THR A 17 4.99 -3.10 -9.62
N ASN A 18 4.28 -3.35 -8.53
CA ASN A 18 3.99 -4.70 -8.05
C ASN A 18 3.16 -5.54 -9.04
N VAL A 19 2.51 -4.89 -10.00
CA VAL A 19 1.83 -5.55 -11.13
C VAL A 19 2.80 -6.33 -12.04
N HIS A 20 4.09 -6.01 -11.99
CA HIS A 20 5.13 -6.63 -12.81
C HIS A 20 6.02 -7.58 -11.99
N ARG A 21 6.58 -8.58 -12.67
CA ARG A 21 7.63 -9.40 -12.07
C ARG A 21 8.91 -8.58 -11.90
N GLY A 22 9.44 -8.49 -10.67
CA GLY A 22 10.60 -7.69 -10.31
C GLY A 22 11.53 -8.35 -9.29
N GLU A 23 11.63 -9.70 -9.34
CA GLU A 23 12.44 -10.46 -8.35
C GLU A 23 13.95 -10.27 -8.55
N SER A 24 14.39 -9.93 -9.76
CA SER A 24 15.77 -9.58 -10.09
C SER A 24 15.85 -8.20 -10.73
N LEU A 25 17.01 -7.55 -10.65
CA LEU A 25 17.24 -6.26 -11.28
C LEU A 25 17.05 -6.32 -12.82
N ALA A 26 17.36 -7.44 -13.44
CA ALA A 26 17.12 -7.64 -14.87
C ALA A 26 15.62 -7.60 -15.22
N GLN A 27 14.78 -8.18 -14.37
CA GLN A 27 13.32 -8.10 -14.54
C GLN A 27 12.82 -6.68 -14.32
N VAL A 28 13.38 -5.94 -13.33
CA VAL A 28 13.08 -4.53 -13.10
C VAL A 28 13.38 -3.69 -14.34
N TYR A 29 14.57 -3.79 -14.92
CA TYR A 29 14.89 -3.09 -16.17
C TYR A 29 13.93 -3.44 -17.31
N ARG A 30 13.54 -4.73 -17.42
CA ARG A 30 12.64 -5.19 -18.46
C ARG A 30 11.29 -4.49 -18.36
N PHE A 31 10.62 -4.56 -17.21
CA PHE A 31 9.28 -3.95 -17.10
C PHE A 31 9.33 -2.42 -17.18
N LEU A 32 10.38 -1.76 -16.66
CA LEU A 32 10.53 -0.32 -16.81
C LEU A 32 10.59 0.09 -18.29
N LYS A 33 11.33 -0.66 -19.12
CA LYS A 33 11.42 -0.41 -20.57
C LYS A 33 10.14 -0.78 -21.31
N GLU A 34 9.51 -1.90 -20.96
CA GLU A 34 8.35 -2.44 -21.69
C GLU A 34 7.03 -1.76 -21.34
N TYR A 35 6.89 -1.22 -20.10
CA TYR A 35 5.65 -0.68 -19.59
C TYR A 35 5.81 0.75 -19.04
N THR A 36 6.67 0.98 -18.06
CA THR A 36 6.72 2.25 -17.32
C THR A 36 7.11 3.42 -18.22
N ILE A 37 8.17 3.29 -19.02
CA ILE A 37 8.60 4.34 -19.95
C ILE A 37 7.53 4.61 -21.03
N PRO A 38 6.92 3.61 -21.68
CA PRO A 38 5.80 3.85 -22.60
C PRO A 38 4.61 4.54 -21.95
N ILE A 39 4.21 4.16 -20.71
CA ILE A 39 3.15 4.82 -19.95
C ILE A 39 3.53 6.29 -19.70
N LYS A 40 4.75 6.54 -19.19
CA LYS A 40 5.25 7.90 -18.98
C LYS A 40 5.14 8.74 -20.23
N ASN A 41 5.63 8.25 -21.36
CA ASN A 41 5.63 9.01 -22.62
C ASN A 41 4.21 9.30 -23.11
N ARG A 42 3.28 8.36 -22.91
CA ARG A 42 1.87 8.53 -23.30
C ARG A 42 1.12 9.53 -22.42
N VAL A 43 1.36 9.49 -21.08
CA VAL A 43 0.63 10.32 -20.11
C VAL A 43 1.25 11.71 -19.95
N PHE A 44 2.58 11.77 -19.89
CA PHE A 44 3.34 12.98 -19.54
C PHE A 44 4.06 13.61 -20.74
N GLY A 45 3.88 13.08 -21.96
CA GLY A 45 4.39 13.72 -23.18
C GLY A 45 5.91 13.89 -23.22
N GLY A 46 6.66 13.08 -22.50
CA GLY A 46 8.13 13.19 -22.40
C GLY A 46 8.63 13.87 -21.12
N GLU A 47 7.78 14.59 -20.40
CA GLU A 47 8.12 15.18 -19.10
C GLU A 47 8.49 14.09 -18.07
N PRO A 48 9.26 14.44 -17.02
CA PRO A 48 9.53 13.52 -15.92
C PRO A 48 8.24 13.01 -15.27
N ALA A 49 8.26 11.76 -14.81
CA ALA A 49 7.12 11.13 -14.15
C ALA A 49 7.54 10.43 -12.86
N GLY A 50 6.65 10.45 -11.88
CA GLY A 50 6.82 9.76 -10.62
C GLY A 50 6.89 8.24 -10.80
N LEU A 51 7.76 7.59 -10.05
CA LEU A 51 7.93 6.14 -10.00
C LEU A 51 7.74 5.63 -8.58
N GLU A 52 6.80 4.70 -8.41
CA GLU A 52 6.86 3.75 -7.30
C GLU A 52 7.47 2.44 -7.78
N LEU A 53 8.50 1.98 -7.08
CA LEU A 53 9.20 0.76 -7.44
C LEU A 53 8.99 -0.33 -6.38
N ARG A 54 8.48 -1.49 -6.78
CA ARG A 54 8.53 -2.67 -5.92
C ARG A 54 9.94 -3.24 -5.92
N LEU A 55 10.54 -3.39 -4.74
CA LEU A 55 11.82 -4.08 -4.54
C LEU A 55 11.63 -5.31 -3.65
N GLY A 56 11.84 -6.49 -4.22
CA GLY A 56 11.97 -7.74 -3.49
C GLY A 56 13.40 -7.99 -3.01
N ILE A 57 13.61 -9.11 -2.32
CA ILE A 57 14.92 -9.49 -1.77
C ILE A 57 15.98 -9.60 -2.87
N GLY A 58 15.67 -10.22 -4.01
CA GLY A 58 16.63 -10.44 -5.10
C GLY A 58 17.09 -9.15 -5.75
N SER A 59 16.15 -8.31 -6.19
CA SER A 59 16.47 -7.01 -6.80
C SER A 59 17.21 -6.08 -5.82
N THR A 60 16.86 -6.12 -4.51
CA THR A 60 17.59 -5.37 -3.48
C THR A 60 19.04 -5.84 -3.36
N ARG A 61 19.29 -7.16 -3.35
CA ARG A 61 20.67 -7.71 -3.33
C ARG A 61 21.50 -7.25 -4.53
N ASP A 62 20.89 -7.20 -5.70
CA ASP A 62 21.56 -6.73 -6.91
C ASP A 62 21.94 -5.26 -6.78
N LEU A 63 21.03 -4.41 -6.28
CA LEU A 63 21.24 -2.97 -6.08
C LEU A 63 22.19 -2.63 -4.92
N GLN A 64 22.51 -3.56 -4.02
CA GLN A 64 23.55 -3.35 -3.01
C GLN A 64 24.97 -3.32 -3.62
N LYS A 65 25.15 -3.75 -4.88
CA LYS A 65 26.41 -3.66 -5.60
C LYS A 65 26.57 -2.25 -6.14
N ARG A 66 27.62 -1.54 -5.72
CA ARG A 66 27.89 -0.10 -6.08
C ARG A 66 27.78 0.17 -7.58
N ARG A 67 28.28 -0.72 -8.42
CA ARG A 67 28.23 -0.56 -9.88
C ARG A 67 26.78 -0.64 -10.37
N ALA A 68 26.04 -1.68 -9.98
CA ALA A 68 24.65 -1.85 -10.38
C ALA A 68 23.77 -0.68 -9.90
N LEU A 69 24.02 -0.18 -8.70
CA LEU A 69 23.29 0.95 -8.14
C LEU A 69 23.50 2.23 -8.96
N ARG A 70 24.76 2.53 -9.34
CA ARG A 70 25.08 3.69 -10.19
C ARG A 70 24.44 3.55 -11.57
N GLU A 71 24.64 2.40 -12.23
CA GLU A 71 24.05 2.13 -13.54
C GLU A 71 22.51 2.26 -13.53
N PHE A 72 21.87 1.84 -12.43
CA PHE A 72 20.41 1.95 -12.27
C PHE A 72 19.98 3.40 -12.03
N ARG A 73 20.68 4.18 -11.22
CA ARG A 73 20.42 5.62 -11.03
C ARG A 73 20.51 6.36 -12.36
N ASP A 74 21.61 6.18 -13.08
CA ASP A 74 21.83 6.81 -14.39
C ASP A 74 20.73 6.41 -15.39
N PHE A 75 20.21 5.18 -15.30
CA PHE A 75 19.10 4.73 -16.13
C PHE A 75 17.80 5.46 -15.77
N LEU A 76 17.47 5.60 -14.48
CA LEU A 76 16.27 6.34 -14.04
C LEU A 76 16.33 7.79 -14.50
N GLU A 77 17.47 8.47 -14.29
CA GLU A 77 17.69 9.85 -14.69
C GLU A 77 17.50 10.05 -16.21
N ARG A 78 18.19 9.23 -17.03
CA ARG A 78 18.04 9.29 -18.49
C ARG A 78 16.64 8.96 -18.99
N SER A 79 15.89 8.18 -18.23
CA SER A 79 14.51 7.82 -18.57
C SER A 79 13.49 8.84 -18.11
N GLY A 80 13.90 9.86 -17.34
CA GLY A 80 13.00 10.83 -16.71
C GLY A 80 12.04 10.16 -15.72
N LEU A 81 12.52 9.18 -14.94
CA LEU A 81 11.75 8.49 -13.92
C LEU A 81 12.21 8.97 -12.53
N GLU A 82 11.34 9.68 -11.83
CA GLU A 82 11.59 10.22 -10.50
C GLU A 82 11.12 9.23 -9.43
N LEU A 83 12.07 8.47 -8.87
CA LEU A 83 11.77 7.50 -7.84
C LEU A 83 11.43 8.21 -6.52
N PHE A 84 10.14 8.29 -6.16
CA PHE A 84 9.66 8.92 -4.93
C PHE A 84 9.17 7.92 -3.87
N SER A 85 8.89 6.67 -4.28
CA SER A 85 8.35 5.66 -3.38
C SER A 85 8.86 4.26 -3.71
N ILE A 86 9.06 3.47 -2.65
CA ILE A 86 9.32 2.03 -2.76
C ILE A 86 8.18 1.25 -2.11
N ASN A 87 7.68 0.24 -2.81
CA ASN A 87 6.81 -0.78 -2.23
C ASN A 87 7.66 -1.97 -1.76
N ALA A 88 7.83 -2.10 -0.43
CA ALA A 88 8.55 -3.18 0.23
C ALA A 88 7.60 -4.19 0.90
N PHE A 89 6.33 -4.19 0.54
CA PHE A 89 5.36 -5.10 1.14
C PHE A 89 5.59 -6.54 0.69
N PRO A 90 5.48 -6.91 -0.59
CA PRO A 90 5.79 -8.26 -1.03
C PRO A 90 7.31 -8.42 -1.17
N LEU A 91 7.97 -8.90 -0.13
CA LEU A 91 9.43 -9.17 -0.16
C LEU A 91 9.78 -10.43 -0.93
N LEU A 92 8.88 -11.42 -0.96
CA LEU A 92 9.02 -12.68 -1.69
C LEU A 92 8.35 -12.59 -3.07
N ASP A 93 8.46 -13.67 -3.87
CA ASP A 93 7.86 -13.73 -5.21
C ASP A 93 6.34 -13.54 -5.17
N PHE A 94 5.91 -12.33 -5.54
CA PHE A 94 4.51 -11.93 -5.61
C PHE A 94 3.77 -12.51 -6.83
N HIS A 95 4.51 -13.03 -7.81
CA HIS A 95 3.98 -13.61 -9.05
C HIS A 95 4.09 -15.13 -9.08
N ALA A 96 4.36 -15.77 -7.94
CA ALA A 96 4.31 -17.22 -7.81
C ALA A 96 2.91 -17.76 -8.16
N ARG A 97 2.85 -19.06 -8.51
CA ARG A 97 1.57 -19.72 -8.87
C ARG A 97 0.50 -19.61 -7.78
N ARG A 98 0.91 -19.61 -6.52
CA ARG A 98 0.05 -19.42 -5.34
C ARG A 98 0.79 -18.59 -4.29
N VAL A 99 0.29 -17.41 -4.03
CA VAL A 99 0.82 -16.46 -3.05
C VAL A 99 0.06 -16.57 -1.74
N LYS A 100 -1.25 -16.30 -1.76
CA LYS A 100 -2.15 -16.37 -0.60
C LYS A 100 -1.50 -15.71 0.65
N GLU A 101 -1.66 -16.31 1.82
CA GLU A 101 -1.12 -15.84 3.10
C GLU A 101 0.42 -15.74 3.17
N LYS A 102 1.13 -16.34 2.21
CA LYS A 102 2.60 -16.22 2.13
C LYS A 102 3.08 -14.80 1.82
N VAL A 103 2.21 -13.95 1.26
CA VAL A 103 2.52 -12.54 1.01
C VAL A 103 2.93 -11.82 2.28
N TYR A 104 2.41 -12.22 3.44
CA TYR A 104 2.67 -11.62 4.74
C TYR A 104 4.02 -12.05 5.37
N ARG A 105 4.80 -12.90 4.68
CA ARG A 105 6.09 -13.38 5.18
C ARG A 105 7.30 -12.71 4.52
N PRO A 106 8.38 -12.48 5.28
CA PRO A 106 8.43 -12.44 6.74
C PRO A 106 7.53 -11.33 7.29
N SER A 107 6.94 -11.53 8.48
CA SER A 107 6.06 -10.55 9.13
C SER A 107 6.84 -9.58 10.02
N TRP A 108 6.17 -8.53 10.54
CA TRP A 108 6.80 -7.61 11.49
C TRP A 108 7.08 -8.21 12.88
N CYS A 109 6.62 -9.43 13.12
CA CYS A 109 7.07 -10.23 14.27
C CYS A 109 8.46 -10.85 14.07
N GLU A 110 9.04 -10.74 12.86
CA GLU A 110 10.30 -11.36 12.48
C GLU A 110 11.37 -10.29 12.23
N ALA A 111 12.52 -10.38 12.91
CA ALA A 111 13.64 -9.44 12.71
C ALA A 111 14.08 -9.34 11.24
N GLN A 112 13.84 -10.39 10.47
CA GLN A 112 14.17 -10.45 9.05
C GLN A 112 13.38 -9.43 8.22
N ARG A 113 12.11 -9.13 8.58
CA ARG A 113 11.33 -8.06 7.94
C ARG A 113 12.02 -6.71 8.10
N GLY A 114 12.37 -6.35 9.35
CA GLY A 114 13.07 -5.10 9.63
C GLY A 114 14.44 -5.01 8.92
N LEU A 115 15.20 -6.10 8.92
CA LEU A 115 16.51 -6.16 8.24
C LEU A 115 16.38 -5.88 6.73
N TRP A 116 15.42 -6.50 6.04
CA TRP A 116 15.23 -6.27 4.60
C TRP A 116 14.67 -4.88 4.32
N THR A 117 13.73 -4.39 5.14
CA THR A 117 13.21 -3.03 5.01
C THR A 117 14.32 -1.99 5.18
N SER A 118 15.22 -2.16 6.15
CA SER A 118 16.39 -1.30 6.35
C SER A 118 17.34 -1.34 5.14
N ARG A 119 17.60 -2.51 4.56
CA ARG A 119 18.43 -2.64 3.35
C ARG A 119 17.80 -1.94 2.16
N ILE A 120 16.49 -2.09 1.98
CA ILE A 120 15.73 -1.40 0.94
C ILE A 120 15.80 0.11 1.14
N ALA A 121 15.61 0.60 2.37
CA ALA A 121 15.70 2.02 2.69
C ALA A 121 17.07 2.61 2.36
N ARG A 122 18.17 1.91 2.65
CA ARG A 122 19.53 2.33 2.28
C ARG A 122 19.75 2.38 0.77
N VAL A 123 19.28 1.37 0.03
CA VAL A 123 19.33 1.39 -1.44
C VAL A 123 18.49 2.55 -1.99
N PHE A 124 17.31 2.76 -1.43
CA PHE A 124 16.42 3.83 -1.86
C PHE A 124 17.02 5.21 -1.61
N ALA A 125 17.66 5.44 -0.45
CA ALA A 125 18.32 6.69 -0.11
C ALA A 125 19.37 7.13 -1.16
N GLU A 126 20.05 6.16 -1.78
CA GLU A 126 21.01 6.41 -2.85
C GLU A 126 20.37 6.73 -4.21
N LEU A 127 19.12 6.33 -4.40
CA LEU A 127 18.36 6.53 -5.65
C LEU A 127 17.38 7.70 -5.55
N LEU A 128 17.02 8.12 -4.32
CA LEU A 128 16.06 9.18 -4.07
C LEU A 128 16.65 10.54 -4.46
N PRO A 129 15.97 11.35 -5.28
CA PRO A 129 16.39 12.75 -5.49
C PRO A 129 16.50 13.52 -4.16
N ALA A 130 17.46 14.44 -4.08
CA ALA A 130 17.83 15.09 -2.81
C ALA A 130 16.73 15.98 -2.21
N ASP A 131 15.86 16.51 -3.04
CA ASP A 131 14.78 17.45 -2.70
C ASP A 131 13.43 16.76 -2.46
N ILE A 132 13.38 15.43 -2.57
CA ILE A 132 12.17 14.65 -2.39
C ILE A 132 12.19 13.91 -1.05
N GLU A 133 11.11 14.02 -0.27
CA GLU A 133 10.88 13.07 0.84
C GLU A 133 10.45 11.72 0.23
N GLY A 134 11.11 10.62 0.59
CA GLY A 134 10.79 9.29 0.11
C GLY A 134 9.81 8.55 1.01
N SER A 135 8.98 7.64 0.46
CA SER A 135 8.18 6.71 1.24
C SER A 135 8.52 5.25 0.94
N VAL A 136 8.68 4.46 1.99
CA VAL A 136 8.81 3.00 1.91
C VAL A 136 7.57 2.38 2.49
N SER A 137 6.66 1.86 1.64
CA SER A 137 5.49 1.16 2.15
C SER A 137 5.80 -0.28 2.52
N THR A 138 5.08 -0.79 3.50
CA THR A 138 5.31 -2.10 4.09
C THR A 138 4.03 -2.69 4.66
N LEU A 139 4.05 -4.00 4.90
CA LEU A 139 2.98 -4.78 5.52
C LEU A 139 2.41 -4.15 6.81
N GLY A 140 1.10 -4.22 6.98
CA GLY A 140 0.33 -3.80 8.17
C GLY A 140 0.51 -4.73 9.39
N GLY A 141 1.73 -4.96 9.83
CA GLY A 141 2.03 -5.82 10.99
C GLY A 141 2.32 -7.27 10.63
N CYS A 142 1.45 -8.21 11.00
CA CYS A 142 1.53 -9.63 10.62
C CYS A 142 0.15 -10.15 10.22
N TYR A 143 0.09 -11.38 9.70
CA TYR A 143 -1.20 -12.03 9.44
C TYR A 143 -1.99 -12.18 10.73
N ARG A 144 -3.25 -11.74 10.75
CA ARG A 144 -4.08 -11.66 11.95
C ARG A 144 -4.12 -12.96 12.76
N ARG A 145 -4.11 -14.11 12.08
CA ARG A 145 -4.12 -15.43 12.73
C ARG A 145 -2.84 -15.78 13.47
N GLU A 146 -1.74 -15.01 13.29
CA GLU A 146 -0.48 -15.21 13.99
C GLU A 146 -0.46 -14.64 15.40
N GLY A 147 -1.49 -13.89 15.77
CA GLY A 147 -1.72 -13.38 17.11
C GLY A 147 -2.09 -11.92 17.17
N HIS A 148 -3.03 -11.61 18.04
CA HIS A 148 -3.53 -10.29 18.40
C HIS A 148 -3.31 -9.97 19.87
N GLU A 149 -2.25 -10.58 20.43
CA GLU A 149 -1.95 -10.46 21.85
C GLU A 149 -0.97 -9.32 22.12
N PRO A 150 -0.99 -8.70 23.31
CA PRO A 150 -0.07 -7.62 23.71
C PRO A 150 1.41 -7.94 23.45
N ARG A 151 1.82 -9.19 23.68
CA ARG A 151 3.20 -9.66 23.41
C ARG A 151 3.57 -9.57 21.93
N THR A 152 2.63 -9.85 21.04
CA THR A 152 2.81 -9.75 19.57
C THR A 152 3.04 -8.30 19.18
N PHE A 153 2.20 -7.38 19.65
CA PHE A 153 2.35 -5.95 19.39
C PHE A 153 3.66 -5.37 19.94
N ARG A 154 4.05 -5.74 21.17
CA ARG A 154 5.33 -5.32 21.74
C ARG A 154 6.53 -5.84 20.92
N ARG A 155 6.46 -7.09 20.44
CA ARG A 155 7.50 -7.67 19.58
C ARG A 155 7.58 -6.91 18.24
N MET A 156 6.45 -6.63 17.61
CA MET A 156 6.40 -5.82 16.39
C MET A 156 7.00 -4.43 16.63
N ALA A 157 6.61 -3.74 17.70
CA ALA A 157 7.15 -2.44 18.06
C ALA A 157 8.67 -2.45 18.16
N GLY A 158 9.26 -3.50 18.74
CA GLY A 158 10.72 -3.66 18.80
C GLY A 158 11.38 -3.76 17.42
N VAL A 159 10.78 -4.51 16.49
CA VAL A 159 11.29 -4.63 15.11
C VAL A 159 11.12 -3.33 14.36
N PHE A 160 9.98 -2.64 14.51
CA PHE A 160 9.75 -1.31 13.94
C PHE A 160 10.77 -0.30 14.43
N LEU A 161 10.99 -0.18 15.77
CA LEU A 161 11.94 0.77 16.33
C LEU A 161 13.36 0.55 15.80
N LYS A 162 13.81 -0.71 15.76
CA LYS A 162 15.12 -1.03 15.20
C LYS A 162 15.22 -0.67 13.71
N THR A 163 14.14 -0.80 12.97
CA THR A 163 14.10 -0.39 11.55
C THR A 163 14.11 1.14 11.43
N LEU A 164 13.33 1.84 12.27
CA LEU A 164 13.26 3.30 12.28
C LEU A 164 14.61 3.95 12.65
N GLU A 165 15.50 3.27 13.40
CA GLU A 165 16.88 3.75 13.59
C GLU A 165 17.60 3.97 12.26
N THR A 166 17.35 3.13 11.24
CA THR A 166 17.90 3.33 9.89
C THR A 166 17.36 4.61 9.23
N PHE A 167 16.08 4.88 9.38
CA PHE A 167 15.48 6.11 8.84
C PHE A 167 16.00 7.37 9.54
N LEU A 168 16.21 7.29 10.86
CA LEU A 168 16.86 8.36 11.63
C LEU A 168 18.30 8.63 11.17
N GLU A 169 19.07 7.57 10.94
CA GLU A 169 20.46 7.68 10.43
C GLU A 169 20.46 8.36 9.05
N LEU A 170 19.65 7.88 8.13
CA LEU A 170 19.51 8.44 6.79
C LEU A 170 19.00 9.89 6.82
N GLY A 171 18.12 10.22 7.77
CA GLY A 171 17.66 11.60 7.99
C GLY A 171 18.80 12.53 8.41
N ARG A 172 19.75 12.06 9.24
CA ARG A 172 20.98 12.82 9.62
C ARG A 172 21.93 12.99 8.44
N GLU A 173 21.92 12.08 7.48
CA GLU A 173 22.66 12.15 6.22
C GLU A 173 21.96 13.04 5.16
N GLY A 174 20.86 13.71 5.53
CA GLY A 174 20.09 14.59 4.65
C GLY A 174 19.07 13.88 3.76
N ARG A 175 18.77 12.60 4.04
CA ARG A 175 17.77 11.83 3.29
C ARG A 175 16.45 11.75 4.06
N SER A 176 15.46 12.55 3.66
CA SER A 176 14.13 12.51 4.29
C SER A 176 13.32 11.34 3.78
N MET A 177 12.95 10.41 4.67
CA MET A 177 12.14 9.25 4.30
C MET A 177 11.21 8.81 5.44
N VAL A 178 10.09 8.21 5.07
CA VAL A 178 9.13 7.60 5.99
C VAL A 178 8.94 6.10 5.73
N LEU A 179 8.75 5.34 6.80
CA LEU A 179 8.28 3.96 6.77
C LEU A 179 6.77 3.98 6.90
N ALA A 180 6.05 3.63 5.84
CA ALA A 180 4.60 3.72 5.76
C ALA A 180 3.96 2.32 5.84
N VAL A 181 3.36 1.99 6.98
CA VAL A 181 2.61 0.73 7.14
C VAL A 181 1.31 0.78 6.35
N GLU A 182 0.93 -0.33 5.75
CA GLU A 182 -0.27 -0.45 4.93
C GLU A 182 -1.32 -1.31 5.65
N PRO A 183 -2.31 -0.71 6.30
CA PRO A 183 -3.42 -1.45 6.87
C PRO A 183 -4.18 -2.22 5.78
N GLU A 184 -4.46 -3.48 6.05
CA GLU A 184 -5.13 -4.37 5.12
C GLU A 184 -6.02 -5.35 5.89
N PRO A 185 -7.22 -5.70 5.39
CA PRO A 185 -8.05 -6.75 5.98
C PRO A 185 -7.24 -8.04 6.19
N GLU A 186 -7.45 -8.72 7.33
CA GLU A 186 -6.74 -9.93 7.77
C GLU A 186 -5.28 -9.71 8.21
N THR A 187 -4.81 -8.48 8.37
CA THR A 187 -3.54 -8.18 9.05
C THR A 187 -3.80 -7.72 10.49
N THR A 188 -2.75 -7.53 11.29
CA THR A 188 -2.88 -7.00 12.66
C THR A 188 -3.24 -5.52 12.68
N PHE A 189 -2.94 -4.79 11.62
CA PHE A 189 -3.43 -3.43 11.40
C PHE A 189 -4.47 -3.48 10.28
N GLU A 190 -5.71 -3.80 10.60
CA GLU A 190 -6.79 -3.83 9.62
C GLU A 190 -7.39 -2.44 9.42
N THR A 191 -7.68 -1.75 10.52
CA THR A 191 -8.39 -0.48 10.56
C THR A 191 -7.44 0.68 10.87
N THR A 192 -7.90 1.87 10.59
CA THR A 192 -7.25 3.11 11.03
C THR A 192 -7.00 3.12 12.54
N GLN A 193 -7.97 2.62 13.33
CA GLN A 193 -7.85 2.58 14.78
C GLN A 193 -6.75 1.65 15.25
N ASP A 194 -6.58 0.49 14.62
CA ASP A 194 -5.51 -0.46 14.99
C ASP A 194 -4.12 0.17 14.89
N VAL A 195 -3.90 1.02 13.87
CA VAL A 195 -2.62 1.73 13.73
C VAL A 195 -2.45 2.78 14.82
N ILE A 196 -3.50 3.55 15.13
CA ILE A 196 -3.47 4.57 16.19
C ILE A 196 -3.18 3.90 17.53
N ASP A 197 -3.90 2.84 17.86
CA ASP A 197 -3.72 2.07 19.09
C ASP A 197 -2.32 1.46 19.20
N PHE A 198 -1.77 0.98 18.08
CA PHE A 198 -0.41 0.47 18.05
C PHE A 198 0.63 1.57 18.31
N VAL A 199 0.49 2.73 17.67
CA VAL A 199 1.43 3.84 17.86
C VAL A 199 1.41 4.32 19.31
N GLU A 200 0.22 4.57 19.85
CA GLU A 200 0.06 5.14 21.21
C GLU A 200 0.31 4.10 22.31
N GLY A 201 -0.15 2.85 22.10
CA GLY A 201 -0.11 1.81 23.13
C GLY A 201 1.20 1.00 23.16
N TYR A 202 1.94 0.95 22.05
CA TYR A 202 3.11 0.06 21.96
C TYR A 202 4.36 0.75 21.39
N LEU A 203 4.25 1.44 20.26
CA LEU A 203 5.43 1.98 19.56
C LEU A 203 6.07 3.12 20.35
N LEU A 204 5.30 4.14 20.72
CA LEU A 204 5.77 5.28 21.51
C LEU A 204 6.23 4.86 22.92
N PRO A 205 5.48 4.06 23.70
CA PRO A 205 5.93 3.61 25.00
C PRO A 205 7.28 2.86 24.93
N LEU A 206 7.44 1.96 23.97
CA LEU A 206 8.69 1.22 23.80
C LEU A 206 9.83 2.14 23.30
N ALA A 207 9.53 3.13 22.46
CA ALA A 207 10.51 4.13 22.04
C ALA A 207 11.04 4.93 23.24
N PHE A 208 10.17 5.35 24.16
CA PHE A 208 10.57 6.05 25.38
C PHE A 208 11.46 5.19 26.28
N GLU A 209 11.26 3.88 26.28
CA GLU A 209 12.15 2.94 27.02
C GLU A 209 13.51 2.78 26.33
N CYS A 210 13.51 2.54 25.01
CA CYS A 210 14.70 2.10 24.26
C CYS A 210 15.54 3.24 23.71
N TRP A 211 14.95 4.39 23.38
CA TRP A 211 15.60 5.48 22.65
C TRP A 211 16.07 6.62 23.53
N ARG A 212 16.26 6.41 24.83
CA ARG A 212 16.77 7.44 25.77
C ARG A 212 18.02 8.15 25.29
N LYS A 213 18.89 7.46 24.54
CA LYS A 213 20.09 8.03 23.91
C LYS A 213 19.80 9.04 22.80
N HIS A 214 18.60 9.06 22.24
CA HIS A 214 18.19 9.96 21.15
C HIS A 214 17.59 11.28 21.65
N GLY A 215 17.53 11.49 22.95
CA GLY A 215 17.10 12.75 23.53
C GLY A 215 15.97 12.63 24.56
N ARG A 216 15.36 13.79 24.85
CA ARG A 216 14.21 13.87 25.76
C ARG A 216 12.96 13.27 25.12
N ARG A 217 11.96 12.92 25.92
CA ARG A 217 10.72 12.27 25.49
C ARG A 217 10.06 12.95 24.27
N ALA A 218 9.97 14.29 24.26
CA ALA A 218 9.40 15.02 23.13
C ALA A 218 10.19 14.82 21.83
N ALA A 219 11.53 14.80 21.88
CA ALA A 219 12.37 14.55 20.71
C ALA A 219 12.24 13.09 20.21
N ILE A 220 12.08 12.13 21.13
CA ILE A 220 11.84 10.72 20.78
C ILE A 220 10.50 10.58 20.07
N GLU A 221 9.46 11.21 20.60
CA GLU A 221 8.12 11.21 19.99
C GLU A 221 8.15 11.86 18.60
N GLU A 222 8.76 13.04 18.47
CA GLU A 222 8.94 13.71 17.19
C GLU A 222 9.64 12.80 16.16
N ASN A 223 10.70 12.11 16.56
CA ASN A 223 11.43 11.18 15.70
C ASN A 223 10.57 10.00 15.24
N VAL A 224 9.79 9.39 16.15
CA VAL A 224 8.87 8.32 15.79
C VAL A 224 7.82 8.85 14.81
N ARG A 225 7.13 9.95 15.13
CA ARG A 225 6.07 10.54 14.29
C ARG A 225 6.59 11.07 12.95
N ARG A 226 7.86 11.45 12.89
CA ARG A 226 8.51 11.89 11.66
C ARG A 226 8.73 10.75 10.68
N HIS A 227 9.15 9.59 11.15
CA HIS A 227 9.60 8.48 10.30
C HIS A 227 8.61 7.31 10.21
N PHE A 228 7.64 7.19 11.15
CA PHE A 228 6.55 6.23 11.06
C PHE A 228 5.33 6.90 10.44
N ALA A 229 4.79 6.30 9.40
CA ALA A 229 3.66 6.83 8.64
C ALA A 229 2.71 5.70 8.22
N VAL A 230 1.60 6.04 7.59
CA VAL A 230 0.66 5.10 7.00
C VAL A 230 0.67 5.24 5.48
N ASN A 231 0.66 4.12 4.77
CA ASN A 231 0.21 4.02 3.41
C ASN A 231 -1.28 3.64 3.44
N VAL A 232 -2.14 4.57 3.10
CA VAL A 232 -3.58 4.29 3.03
C VAL A 232 -3.91 3.76 1.65
N ASP A 233 -4.51 2.56 1.61
CA ASP A 233 -5.13 2.02 0.40
C ASP A 233 -6.65 2.23 0.48
N THR A 234 -7.21 2.95 -0.50
CA THR A 234 -8.65 3.28 -0.52
C THR A 234 -9.54 2.06 -0.74
N CYS A 235 -9.05 0.98 -1.36
CA CYS A 235 -9.76 -0.29 -1.45
C CYS A 235 -9.83 -0.97 -0.08
N HIS A 236 -8.71 -1.01 0.67
CA HIS A 236 -8.66 -1.65 1.99
C HIS A 236 -9.64 -1.01 2.97
N LEU A 237 -9.63 0.33 3.07
CA LEU A 237 -10.62 1.07 3.89
C LEU A 237 -12.04 0.75 3.44
N SER A 238 -12.29 0.79 2.13
CA SER A 238 -13.62 0.52 1.58
C SER A 238 -14.10 -0.89 1.89
N VAL A 239 -13.23 -1.90 1.82
CA VAL A 239 -13.58 -3.30 2.13
C VAL A 239 -14.03 -3.44 3.58
N LEU A 240 -13.42 -2.69 4.50
CA LEU A 240 -13.78 -2.65 5.91
C LEU A 240 -14.91 -1.65 6.24
N PHE A 241 -15.48 -1.00 5.21
CA PHE A 241 -16.52 0.02 5.35
C PHE A 241 -16.10 1.23 6.19
N GLU A 242 -14.79 1.51 6.28
CA GLU A 242 -14.31 2.78 6.82
C GLU A 242 -14.52 3.91 5.81
N ASP A 243 -14.98 5.08 6.27
CA ASP A 243 -15.02 6.28 5.44
C ASP A 243 -13.59 6.80 5.25
N PRO A 244 -13.07 6.89 4.02
CA PRO A 244 -11.66 7.22 3.82
C PRO A 244 -11.30 8.64 4.24
N VAL A 245 -12.22 9.59 4.17
CA VAL A 245 -11.95 10.97 4.61
C VAL A 245 -11.93 11.06 6.14
N ASP A 246 -12.80 10.34 6.81
CA ASP A 246 -12.83 10.27 8.27
C ASP A 246 -11.56 9.54 8.78
N SER A 247 -11.18 8.44 8.16
CA SER A 247 -9.95 7.71 8.48
C SER A 247 -8.72 8.60 8.38
N LEU A 248 -8.59 9.37 7.31
CA LEU A 248 -7.48 10.30 7.11
C LEU A 248 -7.46 11.42 8.19
N ARG A 249 -8.63 11.94 8.57
CA ARG A 249 -8.73 12.94 9.65
C ARG A 249 -8.37 12.37 11.01
N ARG A 250 -8.76 11.14 11.30
CA ARG A 250 -8.41 10.43 12.54
C ARG A 250 -6.91 10.21 12.64
N LEU A 251 -6.25 9.81 11.56
CA LEU A 251 -4.78 9.71 11.51
C LEU A 251 -4.12 11.06 11.79
N GLU A 252 -4.55 12.12 11.09
CA GLU A 252 -4.05 13.50 11.33
C GLU A 252 -4.24 13.91 12.80
N GLY A 253 -5.44 13.70 13.35
CA GLY A 253 -5.75 14.03 14.75
C GLY A 253 -4.91 13.26 15.78
N ALA A 254 -4.53 12.04 15.48
CA ALA A 254 -3.62 11.22 16.27
C ALA A 254 -2.13 11.51 16.01
N GLY A 255 -1.79 12.48 15.16
CA GLY A 255 -0.42 12.80 14.80
C GLY A 255 0.30 11.69 14.03
N VAL A 256 -0.45 10.79 13.36
CA VAL A 256 0.08 9.76 12.48
C VAL A 256 0.08 10.26 11.04
N ARG A 257 1.24 10.35 10.43
CA ARG A 257 1.41 10.92 9.08
C ARG A 257 0.85 9.99 8.00
N LEU A 258 0.24 10.60 6.97
CA LEU A 258 0.01 9.91 5.70
C LEU A 258 1.30 9.96 4.88
N GLY A 259 1.99 8.84 4.73
CA GLY A 259 3.21 8.73 3.93
C GLY A 259 2.92 8.56 2.44
N LYS A 260 1.81 7.88 2.11
CA LYS A 260 1.40 7.57 0.74
C LYS A 260 -0.08 7.25 0.69
N LEU A 261 -0.72 7.50 -0.46
CA LEU A 261 -2.06 7.04 -0.79
C LEU A 261 -2.00 6.07 -1.98
N HIS A 262 -2.38 4.82 -1.78
CA HIS A 262 -2.75 3.93 -2.86
C HIS A 262 -4.17 4.26 -3.33
N VAL A 263 -4.27 4.71 -4.58
CA VAL A 263 -5.53 5.08 -5.22
C VAL A 263 -6.09 3.85 -5.89
N THR A 264 -7.12 3.27 -5.29
CA THR A 264 -7.68 1.96 -5.65
C THR A 264 -9.19 1.95 -5.49
N ASN A 265 -9.88 1.04 -6.18
CA ASN A 265 -11.31 0.79 -6.00
C ASN A 265 -11.54 -0.66 -5.60
N ALA A 266 -12.39 -0.90 -4.62
CA ALA A 266 -12.96 -2.21 -4.33
C ALA A 266 -14.19 -2.48 -5.21
N VAL A 267 -14.59 -3.75 -5.32
CA VAL A 267 -15.91 -4.13 -5.84
C VAL A 267 -16.92 -4.25 -4.72
N ALA A 268 -18.18 -3.90 -5.01
CA ALA A 268 -19.30 -3.98 -4.09
C ALA A 268 -20.49 -4.70 -4.71
N LEU A 269 -20.95 -5.75 -4.03
CA LEU A 269 -22.17 -6.50 -4.34
C LEU A 269 -23.28 -6.01 -3.42
N ARG A 270 -24.24 -5.26 -3.97
CA ARG A 270 -25.42 -4.78 -3.23
C ARG A 270 -26.54 -5.79 -3.29
N ASN A 271 -27.27 -5.91 -2.19
CA ASN A 271 -28.40 -6.83 -2.02
C ASN A 271 -28.06 -8.27 -2.49
N PRO A 272 -27.05 -8.93 -1.89
CA PRO A 272 -26.53 -10.21 -2.38
C PRO A 272 -27.61 -11.28 -2.56
N TYR A 273 -28.65 -11.29 -1.74
CA TYR A 273 -29.80 -12.22 -1.82
C TYR A 273 -30.71 -12.00 -3.03
N ARG A 274 -30.75 -10.76 -3.56
CA ARG A 274 -31.63 -10.37 -4.67
C ARG A 274 -30.88 -10.22 -5.99
N SER A 275 -29.57 -10.50 -6.00
CA SER A 275 -28.68 -10.24 -7.13
C SER A 275 -27.84 -11.47 -7.52
N PRO A 276 -28.46 -12.64 -7.83
CA PRO A 276 -27.70 -13.87 -8.11
C PRO A 276 -26.75 -13.72 -9.30
N ALA A 277 -27.14 -12.95 -10.33
CA ALA A 277 -26.28 -12.71 -11.49
C ALA A 277 -25.04 -11.85 -11.14
N ALA A 278 -25.18 -10.85 -10.27
CA ALA A 278 -24.06 -10.06 -9.80
C ALA A 278 -23.14 -10.88 -8.87
N TYR A 279 -23.72 -11.79 -8.07
CA TYR A 279 -22.94 -12.74 -7.29
C TYR A 279 -22.08 -13.64 -8.19
N GLN A 280 -22.63 -14.13 -9.30
CA GLN A 280 -21.85 -14.91 -10.27
C GLN A 280 -20.74 -14.09 -10.94
N ASP A 281 -20.95 -12.80 -11.18
CA ASP A 281 -19.89 -11.93 -11.68
C ASP A 281 -18.75 -11.79 -10.66
N LEU A 282 -19.07 -11.63 -9.36
CA LEU A 282 -18.08 -11.60 -8.29
C LEU A 282 -17.32 -12.94 -8.19
N ARG A 283 -18.03 -14.06 -8.30
CA ARG A 283 -17.44 -15.39 -8.27
C ARG A 283 -16.46 -15.66 -9.41
N ARG A 284 -16.71 -15.11 -10.60
CA ARG A 284 -15.78 -15.24 -11.75
C ARG A 284 -14.48 -14.48 -11.57
N MET A 285 -14.44 -13.51 -10.65
CA MET A 285 -13.24 -12.77 -10.31
C MET A 285 -12.35 -13.52 -9.31
N ASP A 286 -12.91 -14.48 -8.57
CA ASP A 286 -12.14 -15.29 -7.62
C ASP A 286 -11.09 -16.13 -8.38
N GLU A 287 -9.84 -15.99 -7.96
CA GLU A 287 -8.70 -16.65 -8.59
C GLU A 287 -7.76 -17.22 -7.51
N PRO A 288 -7.05 -18.32 -7.80
CA PRO A 288 -6.35 -19.08 -6.77
C PRO A 288 -5.02 -18.46 -6.30
N ARG A 289 -4.50 -17.41 -6.95
CA ARG A 289 -3.16 -16.86 -6.67
C ARG A 289 -3.11 -16.01 -5.43
N TYR A 290 -4.02 -15.02 -5.37
CA TYR A 290 -4.05 -14.03 -4.30
C TYR A 290 -5.06 -14.37 -3.22
N LEU A 291 -4.96 -13.67 -2.10
CA LEU A 291 -5.96 -13.70 -1.05
C LEU A 291 -7.02 -12.65 -1.37
N HIS A 292 -8.29 -13.05 -1.33
CA HIS A 292 -9.39 -12.12 -1.48
C HIS A 292 -10.16 -12.04 -0.16
N GLN A 293 -10.19 -10.84 0.41
CA GLN A 293 -10.92 -10.57 1.62
C GLN A 293 -12.32 -10.06 1.27
N PHE A 294 -13.32 -10.58 1.95
CA PHE A 294 -14.72 -10.20 1.79
C PHE A 294 -15.28 -9.73 3.11
N CYS A 295 -15.91 -8.56 3.12
CA CYS A 295 -16.63 -8.03 4.27
C CYS A 295 -18.04 -7.63 3.87
N GLY A 296 -19.01 -7.86 4.77
CA GLY A 296 -20.41 -7.55 4.54
C GLY A 296 -21.02 -6.78 5.70
N VAL A 297 -21.85 -5.79 5.40
CA VAL A 297 -22.58 -5.00 6.40
C VAL A 297 -24.07 -5.28 6.38
N ASP A 298 -24.69 -5.09 7.53
CA ASP A 298 -26.12 -5.12 7.72
C ASP A 298 -26.79 -3.77 7.34
N ARG A 299 -28.12 -3.68 7.50
CA ARG A 299 -28.90 -2.45 7.23
C ARG A 299 -28.52 -1.27 8.13
N ARG A 300 -27.83 -1.51 9.24
CA ARG A 300 -27.34 -0.47 10.16
C ARG A 300 -25.94 -0.01 9.81
N GLY A 301 -25.32 -0.61 8.77
CA GLY A 301 -23.94 -0.36 8.39
C GLY A 301 -22.91 -1.05 9.30
N GLN A 302 -23.35 -1.98 10.16
CA GLN A 302 -22.46 -2.72 11.05
C GLN A 302 -21.87 -3.93 10.33
N LEU A 303 -20.58 -4.18 10.56
CA LEU A 303 -19.89 -5.35 9.99
C LEU A 303 -20.54 -6.65 10.53
N ALA A 304 -21.31 -7.31 9.69
CA ALA A 304 -22.07 -8.50 10.03
C ALA A 304 -21.41 -9.80 9.58
N TRP A 305 -20.50 -9.72 8.60
CA TRP A 305 -19.86 -10.90 8.03
C TRP A 305 -18.49 -10.57 7.43
N ARG A 306 -17.55 -11.49 7.54
CA ARG A 306 -16.28 -11.52 6.81
C ARG A 306 -15.87 -12.95 6.49
N ASP A 307 -15.22 -13.15 5.35
CA ASP A 307 -14.64 -14.44 4.96
C ASP A 307 -13.53 -14.23 3.89
N LEU A 308 -12.74 -15.28 3.70
CA LEU A 308 -11.71 -15.38 2.66
C LEU A 308 -12.12 -16.32 1.51
N ASP A 309 -13.28 -16.93 1.62
CA ASP A 309 -13.78 -17.93 0.70
C ASP A 309 -15.20 -17.55 0.27
N LEU A 310 -15.31 -17.12 -0.97
CA LEU A 310 -16.58 -16.72 -1.56
C LEU A 310 -17.59 -17.88 -1.62
N ASP A 311 -17.12 -19.13 -1.76
CA ASP A 311 -17.99 -20.30 -1.79
C ASP A 311 -18.68 -20.57 -0.44
N ARG A 312 -18.21 -19.98 0.64
CA ARG A 312 -18.87 -20.04 1.95
C ARG A 312 -20.05 -19.07 2.05
N LEU A 313 -20.11 -18.06 1.19
CA LEU A 313 -21.16 -17.06 1.19
C LEU A 313 -22.53 -17.67 0.93
N PRO A 314 -22.78 -18.49 -0.12
CA PRO A 314 -24.07 -19.11 -0.37
C PRO A 314 -24.53 -20.02 0.78
N ARG A 315 -23.63 -20.84 1.31
CA ARG A 315 -23.94 -21.77 2.40
C ARG A 315 -24.36 -21.06 3.69
N ARG A 316 -23.80 -19.88 3.95
CA ARG A 316 -24.21 -19.04 5.07
C ARG A 316 -25.53 -18.33 4.80
N LEU A 317 -25.75 -17.88 3.57
CA LEU A 317 -27.00 -17.28 3.11
C LEU A 317 -28.16 -18.29 3.19
N GLU A 318 -27.98 -19.50 2.66
CA GLU A 318 -28.97 -20.60 2.66
C GLU A 318 -29.34 -21.04 4.09
N ARG A 319 -28.41 -20.99 5.03
CA ARG A 319 -28.63 -21.34 6.43
C ARG A 319 -29.24 -20.24 7.28
N GLY A 320 -29.64 -19.09 6.67
CA GLY A 320 -30.23 -17.97 7.38
C GLY A 320 -29.29 -17.27 8.37
N ARG A 321 -27.99 -17.52 8.31
CA ARG A 321 -27.03 -17.02 9.31
C ARG A 321 -26.66 -15.54 9.16
N HIS A 322 -26.95 -14.91 8.01
CA HIS A 322 -26.76 -13.49 7.78
C HIS A 322 -27.84 -12.90 6.86
N PRO A 323 -29.14 -13.04 7.24
CA PRO A 323 -30.26 -12.59 6.39
C PRO A 323 -30.26 -11.07 6.17
N ASP A 324 -29.56 -10.31 7.02
CA ASP A 324 -29.58 -8.85 7.01
C ASP A 324 -28.40 -8.20 6.26
N VAL A 325 -27.45 -8.98 5.70
CA VAL A 325 -26.34 -8.39 4.94
C VAL A 325 -26.89 -7.74 3.66
N VAL A 326 -26.67 -6.41 3.55
CA VAL A 326 -27.18 -5.60 2.43
C VAL A 326 -26.13 -5.24 1.39
N GLU A 327 -24.86 -5.25 1.77
CA GLU A 327 -23.74 -5.00 0.88
C GLU A 327 -22.53 -5.84 1.29
N ILE A 328 -21.84 -6.40 0.30
CA ILE A 328 -20.56 -7.10 0.46
C ILE A 328 -19.54 -6.39 -0.39
N ARG A 329 -18.40 -6.07 0.19
CA ARG A 329 -17.23 -5.53 -0.51
C ARG A 329 -16.11 -6.55 -0.52
N SER A 330 -15.33 -6.52 -1.60
CA SER A 330 -14.23 -7.45 -1.80
C SER A 330 -12.97 -6.74 -2.24
N HIS A 331 -11.85 -7.23 -1.71
CA HIS A 331 -10.51 -6.78 -2.08
C HIS A 331 -10.14 -7.29 -3.49
N PHE A 332 -10.64 -6.56 -4.48
CA PHE A 332 -10.23 -6.64 -5.87
C PHE A 332 -9.98 -5.24 -6.39
N HIS A 333 -8.78 -4.97 -6.87
CA HIS A 333 -8.45 -3.68 -7.48
C HIS A 333 -9.01 -3.62 -8.89
N VAL A 334 -10.09 -2.89 -9.07
CA VAL A 334 -10.75 -2.71 -10.36
C VAL A 334 -10.45 -1.33 -10.98
N PRO A 335 -10.67 -1.15 -12.31
CA PRO A 335 -10.35 0.11 -12.98
C PRO A 335 -10.97 1.33 -12.30
N LEU A 336 -10.13 2.34 -12.02
CA LEU A 336 -10.48 3.55 -11.26
C LEU A 336 -11.55 4.41 -11.93
N TYR A 337 -11.63 4.41 -13.27
CA TYR A 337 -12.56 5.20 -14.03
C TYR A 337 -13.97 4.61 -14.11
N ARG A 338 -14.23 3.46 -13.49
CA ARG A 338 -15.50 2.75 -13.56
C ARG A 338 -16.26 2.78 -12.24
N ARG A 339 -17.50 3.27 -12.24
CA ARG A 339 -18.47 3.15 -11.14
C ARG A 339 -19.12 1.78 -11.07
N ARG A 340 -19.05 1.01 -12.16
CA ARG A 340 -19.54 -0.37 -12.24
C ARG A 340 -18.53 -1.23 -12.98
N TYR A 341 -18.38 -2.44 -12.46
CA TYR A 341 -17.61 -3.51 -13.07
C TYR A 341 -18.51 -4.73 -13.27
N HIS A 342 -18.87 -5.05 -14.51
CA HIS A 342 -19.98 -5.93 -14.84
C HIS A 342 -21.27 -5.47 -14.13
N ARG A 343 -21.94 -6.37 -13.36
CA ARG A 343 -23.14 -6.06 -12.55
C ARG A 343 -22.81 -5.57 -11.14
N LEU A 344 -21.52 -5.53 -10.77
CA LEU A 344 -21.04 -5.04 -9.49
C LEU A 344 -20.92 -3.53 -9.49
N HIS A 345 -21.06 -2.92 -8.33
CA HIS A 345 -20.65 -1.54 -8.09
C HIS A 345 -19.15 -1.49 -7.76
N THR A 346 -18.57 -0.29 -7.79
CA THR A 346 -17.23 -0.03 -7.29
C THR A 346 -17.29 1.03 -6.20
N THR A 347 -16.18 1.19 -5.46
CA THR A 347 -16.05 2.23 -4.43
C THR A 347 -15.40 3.50 -4.97
N GLN A 348 -15.55 3.79 -6.27
CA GLN A 348 -14.94 4.96 -6.94
C GLN A 348 -15.26 6.29 -6.25
N ASP A 349 -16.50 6.48 -5.77
CA ASP A 349 -16.89 7.74 -5.13
C ASP A 349 -16.11 7.98 -3.83
N ASP A 350 -15.82 6.93 -3.06
CA ASP A 350 -14.99 6.98 -1.85
C ASP A 350 -13.55 7.33 -2.19
N THR A 351 -12.99 6.69 -3.22
CA THR A 351 -11.63 6.96 -3.73
C THR A 351 -11.48 8.40 -4.20
N VAL A 352 -12.44 8.90 -4.98
CA VAL A 352 -12.43 10.30 -5.46
C VAL A 352 -12.48 11.29 -4.29
N ARG A 353 -13.30 11.02 -3.27
CA ARG A 353 -13.37 11.87 -2.05
C ARG A 353 -12.02 11.88 -1.32
N ALA A 354 -11.40 10.70 -1.14
CA ALA A 354 -10.09 10.58 -0.52
C ALA A 354 -9.02 11.39 -1.26
N VAL A 355 -8.88 11.18 -2.57
CA VAL A 355 -7.89 11.89 -3.39
C VAL A 355 -8.07 13.41 -3.31
N ARG A 356 -9.32 13.90 -3.45
CA ARG A 356 -9.62 15.33 -3.36
C ARG A 356 -9.20 15.92 -2.02
N GLU A 357 -9.49 15.21 -0.93
CA GLU A 357 -9.15 15.70 0.42
C GLU A 357 -7.64 15.65 0.68
N VAL A 358 -6.95 14.58 0.26
CA VAL A 358 -5.49 14.46 0.36
C VAL A 358 -4.79 15.60 -0.38
N VAL A 359 -5.21 15.88 -1.61
CA VAL A 359 -4.62 16.99 -2.42
C VAL A 359 -4.95 18.34 -1.80
N ARG A 360 -6.20 18.57 -1.37
CA ARG A 360 -6.64 19.83 -0.76
C ARG A 360 -5.89 20.13 0.55
N ARG A 361 -5.72 19.10 1.41
CA ARG A 361 -5.06 19.21 2.72
C ARG A 361 -3.55 19.07 2.64
N ARG A 362 -3.02 18.54 1.53
CA ARG A 362 -1.60 18.21 1.36
C ARG A 362 -1.08 17.25 2.42
N TRP A 363 -1.87 16.26 2.76
CA TRP A 363 -1.49 15.24 3.72
C TRP A 363 -0.32 14.40 3.26
N THR A 364 -0.22 14.14 1.94
CA THR A 364 0.96 13.57 1.28
C THR A 364 1.06 14.09 -0.15
N ARG A 365 2.27 14.02 -0.70
CA ARG A 365 2.51 14.24 -2.14
C ARG A 365 2.51 12.94 -2.94
N HIS A 366 2.46 11.79 -2.30
CA HIS A 366 2.64 10.48 -2.92
C HIS A 366 1.30 9.84 -3.24
N LEU A 367 0.88 9.91 -4.51
CA LEU A 367 -0.31 9.26 -5.05
C LEU A 367 0.11 8.14 -5.98
N VAL A 368 -0.34 6.92 -5.72
CA VAL A 368 0.06 5.73 -6.47
C VAL A 368 -1.18 4.94 -6.89
N LEU A 369 -1.35 4.73 -8.19
CA LEU A 369 -2.38 3.84 -8.71
C LEU A 369 -1.95 2.38 -8.49
N GLU A 370 -2.71 1.61 -7.72
CA GLU A 370 -2.38 0.21 -7.51
C GLU A 370 -3.34 -0.71 -8.25
N THR A 371 -2.78 -1.64 -9.03
CA THR A 371 -3.54 -2.35 -10.08
C THR A 371 -3.11 -3.81 -10.27
N TYR A 372 -2.59 -4.46 -9.22
CA TYR A 372 -1.97 -5.78 -9.34
C TYR A 372 -2.89 -6.89 -9.90
N THR A 373 -4.21 -6.72 -9.78
CA THR A 373 -5.20 -7.66 -10.32
C THR A 373 -5.53 -7.44 -11.80
N TRP A 374 -5.17 -6.30 -12.39
CA TRP A 374 -5.54 -5.98 -13.77
C TRP A 374 -5.03 -6.97 -14.83
N PRO A 375 -3.81 -7.53 -14.74
CA PRO A 375 -3.37 -8.57 -15.67
C PRO A 375 -4.25 -9.83 -15.64
N ILE A 376 -4.86 -10.13 -14.48
CA ILE A 376 -5.74 -11.27 -14.30
C ILE A 376 -7.09 -10.99 -14.93
N ILE A 377 -7.64 -9.80 -14.67
CA ILE A 377 -8.93 -9.34 -15.19
C ILE A 377 -8.89 -9.16 -16.70
N ALA A 378 -7.75 -8.75 -17.26
CA ALA A 378 -7.60 -8.41 -18.68
C ALA A 378 -7.57 -9.63 -19.63
N GLY A 379 -7.38 -10.86 -19.12
CA GLY A 379 -7.18 -12.07 -19.93
C GLY A 379 -5.81 -12.12 -20.62
N LYS A 380 -5.36 -13.32 -21.07
CA LYS A 380 -3.99 -13.54 -21.56
C LYS A 380 -3.65 -12.82 -22.88
N GLU A 381 -4.65 -12.57 -23.73
CA GLU A 381 -4.45 -12.16 -25.14
C GLU A 381 -4.38 -10.65 -25.35
N ARG A 382 -3.99 -9.81 -24.60
CA ARG A 382 -3.72 -8.36 -24.79
C ARG A 382 -3.33 -7.70 -23.47
N GLN A 383 -2.65 -8.43 -22.60
CA GLN A 383 -2.30 -7.92 -21.26
C GLN A 383 -1.53 -6.61 -21.31
N ARG A 384 -0.60 -6.47 -22.29
CA ARG A 384 0.21 -5.25 -22.40
C ARG A 384 -0.61 -4.04 -22.82
N GLU A 385 -1.41 -4.18 -23.89
CA GLU A 385 -2.25 -3.09 -24.39
C GLU A 385 -3.29 -2.65 -23.36
N LYS A 386 -3.98 -3.61 -22.74
CA LYS A 386 -4.99 -3.33 -21.71
C LYS A 386 -4.39 -2.73 -20.44
N LEU A 387 -3.17 -3.11 -20.05
CA LEU A 387 -2.49 -2.51 -18.92
C LEU A 387 -2.07 -1.07 -19.26
N LEU A 388 -1.52 -0.84 -20.44
CA LEU A 388 -1.21 0.50 -20.92
C LEU A 388 -2.47 1.39 -20.97
N ASP A 389 -3.56 0.89 -21.56
CA ASP A 389 -4.82 1.63 -21.66
C ASP A 389 -5.48 1.87 -20.30
N GLY A 390 -5.31 0.97 -19.34
CA GLY A 390 -5.91 1.06 -18.03
C GLY A 390 -5.17 1.99 -17.06
N ILE A 391 -3.87 2.20 -17.25
CA ILE A 391 -3.04 3.09 -16.42
C ILE A 391 -3.00 4.50 -17.05
N THR A 392 -3.16 4.62 -18.34
CA THR A 392 -3.21 5.91 -19.08
C THR A 392 -4.61 6.51 -19.11
#